data_7580d06f8a7f0407e1c24eb25106bba2
#
_entry.id   7580d06f8a7f0407e1c24eb25106bba2
#
_cell.length_a   1.000
_cell.length_b   1.000
_cell.length_c   1.000
_cell.angle_alpha   90.00
_cell.angle_beta   90.00
_cell.angle_gamma   90.00
#
_symmetry.space_group_name_H-M   'P 1'
#
loop_
_entity.id
_entity.type
_entity.pdbx_description
1 polymer ?
#
loop_
_entity_poly.entity_id
_entity_poly.type
_entity_poly.pdbx_seq_one_letter_code
_entity_poly.pdbx_strand_id
1 'polypeptide(L)'
;MDALPPPLAFVVLVLAGWVNRQQQAVIEYLLEENRVLRAAHGRRRLRLTDDQRRRLAVKGKALGRRRLAGIVGIVTPDTILRWYRTLVAKKYDGSNARRPGRPRTKADLAALVVRMAKENPTWGYTRIRGGLKRLGHDVGRNTIKAILKDHGIEPAPERGTNMPWKTYLAAHWDSLAAGDFFTVEVLTMRGLVRYVVFFVMKLKTRRVAIAGITRQPDETWMTQVARNLTATGDGFLHGMQHIILDRDPLYTTAFRRLLRDSGVAPVVLPAWSPNLNAFAERFIESVKSECLDRMVLLGEGHLRAAVREFVHHYHEERPHQGLGNEFIAPTTTVIGTGQMKCRERLGGLLKFYYREAA
;
A
#
# COMPACT_ATOMS: atom_id res chain seq x y z
N MET A 1 11.84 -26.32 -13.78
CA MET A 1 11.18 -25.18 -14.48
C MET A 1 10.81 -25.67 -15.86
N ASP A 2 9.57 -26.10 -16.04
CA ASP A 2 9.11 -26.48 -17.35
C ASP A 2 8.68 -25.22 -18.08
N ALA A 3 9.62 -24.66 -18.87
CA ALA A 3 9.28 -23.70 -19.90
C ALA A 3 8.25 -24.36 -20.81
N LEU A 4 7.21 -23.62 -21.24
CA LEU A 4 6.29 -24.10 -22.26
C LEU A 4 7.11 -24.73 -23.40
N PRO A 5 6.78 -25.95 -23.86
CA PRO A 5 7.47 -26.54 -24.98
C PRO A 5 7.51 -25.54 -26.14
N PRO A 6 8.64 -25.41 -26.85
CA PRO A 6 8.81 -24.42 -27.90
C PRO A 6 7.65 -24.31 -28.91
N PRO A 7 7.02 -25.43 -29.36
CA PRO A 7 5.87 -25.36 -30.24
C PRO A 7 4.65 -24.74 -29.58
N LEU A 8 4.43 -24.96 -28.27
CA LEU A 8 3.28 -24.40 -27.55
C LEU A 8 3.48 -22.89 -27.28
N ALA A 9 4.70 -22.47 -26.98
CA ALA A 9 5.06 -21.06 -26.85
C ALA A 9 4.84 -20.30 -28.18
N PHE A 10 5.21 -20.92 -29.30
CA PHE A 10 4.96 -20.36 -30.63
C PHE A 10 3.46 -20.20 -30.92
N VAL A 11 2.65 -21.24 -30.66
CA VAL A 11 1.19 -21.17 -30.84
C VAL A 11 0.55 -20.08 -29.97
N VAL A 12 0.98 -19.94 -28.70
CA VAL A 12 0.51 -18.87 -27.81
C VAL A 12 0.88 -17.48 -28.36
N LEU A 13 2.08 -17.29 -28.87
CA LEU A 13 2.51 -16.05 -29.48
C LEU A 13 1.73 -15.72 -30.75
N VAL A 14 1.48 -16.71 -31.61
CA VAL A 14 0.69 -16.53 -32.83
C VAL A 14 -0.77 -16.17 -32.49
N LEU A 15 -1.39 -16.89 -31.53
CA LEU A 15 -2.74 -16.59 -31.08
C LEU A 15 -2.82 -15.21 -30.42
N ALA A 16 -1.87 -14.84 -29.58
CA ALA A 16 -1.82 -13.50 -28.96
C ALA A 16 -1.65 -12.39 -30.03
N GLY A 17 -0.79 -12.62 -31.03
CA GLY A 17 -0.64 -11.72 -32.17
C GLY A 17 -1.90 -11.59 -33.02
N TRP A 18 -2.58 -12.72 -33.25
CA TRP A 18 -3.84 -12.74 -34.01
C TRP A 18 -4.97 -12.00 -33.25
N VAL A 19 -5.15 -12.29 -31.94
CA VAL A 19 -6.14 -11.60 -31.09
C VAL A 19 -5.86 -10.10 -31.03
N ASN A 20 -4.59 -9.70 -30.87
CA ASN A 20 -4.20 -8.30 -30.83
C ASN A 20 -4.52 -7.59 -32.17
N ARG A 21 -4.26 -8.25 -33.30
CA ARG A 21 -4.58 -7.72 -34.63
C ARG A 21 -6.08 -7.55 -34.87
N GLN A 22 -6.89 -8.54 -34.42
CA GLN A 22 -8.35 -8.46 -34.48
C GLN A 22 -8.89 -7.30 -33.61
N GLN A 23 -8.38 -7.17 -32.38
CA GLN A 23 -8.75 -6.07 -31.49
C GLN A 23 -8.36 -4.70 -32.09
N GLN A 24 -7.19 -4.61 -32.73
CA GLN A 24 -6.73 -3.38 -33.37
C GLN A 24 -7.67 -2.99 -34.53
N ALA A 25 -8.05 -3.93 -35.38
CA ALA A 25 -8.98 -3.68 -36.48
C ALA A 25 -10.36 -3.18 -35.99
N VAL A 26 -10.88 -3.78 -34.91
CA VAL A 26 -12.13 -3.33 -34.27
C VAL A 26 -11.98 -1.91 -33.70
N ILE A 27 -10.87 -1.62 -33.05
CA ILE A 27 -10.59 -0.28 -32.50
C ILE A 27 -10.51 0.75 -33.62
N GLU A 28 -9.83 0.46 -34.70
CA GLU A 28 -9.71 1.34 -35.88
C GLU A 28 -11.07 1.59 -36.52
N TYR A 29 -11.88 0.54 -36.70
CA TYR A 29 -13.28 0.68 -37.21
C TYR A 29 -14.10 1.61 -36.29
N LEU A 30 -14.09 1.36 -34.97
CA LEU A 30 -14.85 2.18 -34.01
C LEU A 30 -14.36 3.63 -33.94
N LEU A 31 -13.08 3.88 -34.16
CA LEU A 31 -12.54 5.24 -34.22
C LEU A 31 -13.03 5.96 -35.50
N GLU A 32 -13.05 5.28 -36.62
CA GLU A 32 -13.57 5.86 -37.89
C GLU A 32 -15.08 6.05 -37.84
N GLU A 33 -15.84 5.08 -37.34
CA GLU A 33 -17.28 5.23 -37.11
C GLU A 33 -17.59 6.46 -36.25
N ASN A 34 -16.87 6.62 -35.12
CA ASN A 34 -16.99 7.81 -34.29
C ASN A 34 -16.64 9.10 -35.02
N ARG A 35 -15.68 9.07 -35.95
CA ARG A 35 -15.29 10.22 -36.77
C ARG A 35 -16.43 10.61 -37.73
N VAL A 36 -17.01 9.62 -38.41
CA VAL A 36 -18.13 9.81 -39.30
C VAL A 36 -19.34 10.34 -38.56
N LEU A 37 -19.71 9.74 -37.42
CA LEU A 37 -20.83 10.18 -36.59
C LEU A 37 -20.65 11.63 -36.10
N ARG A 38 -19.43 12.03 -35.76
CA ARG A 38 -19.12 13.42 -35.39
C ARG A 38 -19.25 14.37 -36.57
N ALA A 39 -18.78 13.99 -37.74
CA ALA A 39 -18.92 14.79 -38.96
C ALA A 39 -20.38 14.99 -39.30
N ALA A 40 -21.21 13.93 -39.21
CA ALA A 40 -22.66 13.99 -39.43
C ALA A 40 -23.38 14.83 -38.37
N HIS A 41 -22.92 14.79 -37.10
CA HIS A 41 -23.54 15.59 -36.03
C HIS A 41 -23.17 17.09 -36.13
N GLY A 42 -22.11 17.45 -36.83
CA GLY A 42 -21.65 18.81 -37.05
C GLY A 42 -21.16 19.48 -35.72
N ARG A 43 -21.23 20.84 -35.73
CA ARG A 43 -20.77 21.64 -34.56
C ARG A 43 -21.81 21.75 -33.43
N ARG A 44 -22.90 21.00 -33.47
CA ARG A 44 -23.95 21.08 -32.45
C ARG A 44 -23.43 20.53 -31.12
N ARG A 45 -23.73 21.23 -30.01
CA ARG A 45 -23.34 20.79 -28.66
C ARG A 45 -24.14 19.54 -28.26
N LEU A 46 -23.46 18.44 -28.05
CA LEU A 46 -24.04 17.20 -27.52
C LEU A 46 -24.52 17.40 -26.08
N ARG A 47 -25.83 17.19 -25.87
CA ARG A 47 -26.42 17.17 -24.52
C ARG A 47 -26.44 15.74 -24.00
N LEU A 48 -25.48 15.38 -23.18
CA LEU A 48 -25.42 14.06 -22.57
C LEU A 48 -26.34 13.98 -21.36
N THR A 49 -27.13 12.88 -21.27
CA THR A 49 -27.90 12.55 -20.06
C THR A 49 -26.98 12.15 -18.91
N ASP A 50 -27.49 12.15 -17.69
CA ASP A 50 -26.72 11.77 -16.53
C ASP A 50 -26.27 10.30 -16.55
N ASP A 51 -27.10 9.42 -17.12
CA ASP A 51 -26.75 8.02 -17.33
C ASP A 51 -25.60 7.86 -18.35
N GLN A 52 -25.62 8.60 -19.43
CA GLN A 52 -24.54 8.61 -20.42
C GLN A 52 -23.23 9.14 -19.81
N ARG A 53 -23.30 10.20 -19.02
CA ARG A 53 -22.14 10.74 -18.28
C ARG A 53 -21.57 9.70 -17.30
N ARG A 54 -22.45 8.97 -16.58
CA ARG A 54 -22.06 7.90 -15.66
C ARG A 54 -21.31 6.78 -16.39
N ARG A 55 -21.87 6.26 -17.50
CA ARG A 55 -21.24 5.19 -18.28
C ARG A 55 -19.88 5.61 -18.84
N LEU A 56 -19.78 6.81 -19.40
CA LEU A 56 -18.51 7.36 -19.88
C LEU A 56 -17.51 7.55 -18.76
N ALA A 57 -17.93 8.04 -17.60
CA ALA A 57 -17.06 8.25 -16.45
C ALA A 57 -16.44 6.95 -15.92
N VAL A 58 -17.24 5.88 -15.80
CA VAL A 58 -16.78 4.58 -15.32
C VAL A 58 -15.77 3.95 -16.30
N LYS A 59 -16.13 3.91 -17.60
CA LYS A 59 -15.23 3.36 -18.64
C LYS A 59 -13.97 4.20 -18.80
N GLY A 60 -14.11 5.53 -18.76
CA GLY A 60 -12.97 6.45 -18.89
C GLY A 60 -12.00 6.38 -17.72
N LYS A 61 -12.47 6.11 -16.50
CA LYS A 61 -11.57 5.91 -15.35
C LYS A 61 -10.67 4.68 -15.55
N ALA A 62 -11.20 3.59 -16.09
CA ALA A 62 -10.43 2.38 -16.37
C ALA A 62 -9.32 2.60 -17.41
N LEU A 63 -9.57 3.46 -18.42
CA LEU A 63 -8.58 3.79 -19.44
C LEU A 63 -7.47 4.75 -18.97
N GLY A 64 -7.79 5.62 -18.03
CA GLY A 64 -6.88 6.65 -17.54
C GLY A 64 -6.70 7.82 -18.52
N ARG A 65 -6.10 8.93 -18.03
CA ARG A 65 -5.99 10.21 -18.76
C ARG A 65 -5.24 10.10 -20.09
N ARG A 66 -4.10 9.39 -20.11
CA ARG A 66 -3.25 9.27 -21.31
C ARG A 66 -3.99 8.60 -22.47
N ARG A 67 -4.59 7.44 -22.22
CA ARG A 67 -5.33 6.69 -23.26
C ARG A 67 -6.59 7.42 -23.69
N LEU A 68 -7.30 8.07 -22.76
CA LEU A 68 -8.44 8.90 -23.07
C LEU A 68 -8.10 10.03 -24.05
N ALA A 69 -6.95 10.69 -23.90
CA ALA A 69 -6.56 11.82 -24.77
C ALA A 69 -6.49 11.45 -26.26
N GLY A 70 -6.14 10.20 -26.58
CA GLY A 70 -6.09 9.71 -27.97
C GLY A 70 -7.44 9.24 -28.53
N ILE A 71 -8.45 8.99 -27.68
CA ILE A 71 -9.69 8.34 -28.09
C ILE A 71 -10.89 9.31 -28.02
N VAL A 72 -10.88 10.18 -27.00
CA VAL A 72 -12.03 11.02 -26.66
C VAL A 72 -12.12 12.25 -27.55
N GLY A 73 -13.27 12.43 -28.17
CA GLY A 73 -13.55 13.63 -28.97
C GLY A 73 -14.90 14.29 -28.69
N ILE A 74 -15.73 13.70 -27.80
CA ILE A 74 -17.03 14.25 -27.43
C ILE A 74 -16.88 15.27 -26.30
N VAL A 75 -16.03 14.96 -25.33
CA VAL A 75 -15.69 15.79 -24.16
C VAL A 75 -14.22 15.57 -23.80
N THR A 76 -13.63 16.52 -23.07
CA THR A 76 -12.22 16.37 -22.66
C THR A 76 -12.02 15.25 -21.64
N PRO A 77 -10.85 14.60 -21.62
CA PRO A 77 -10.50 13.59 -20.62
C PRO A 77 -10.73 14.07 -19.17
N ASP A 78 -10.38 15.32 -18.89
CA ASP A 78 -10.56 15.92 -17.57
C ASP A 78 -12.03 16.06 -17.17
N THR A 79 -12.93 16.31 -18.13
CA THR A 79 -14.38 16.36 -17.89
C THR A 79 -14.90 14.98 -17.51
N ILE A 80 -14.47 13.91 -18.19
CA ILE A 80 -14.88 12.53 -17.89
C ILE A 80 -14.39 12.14 -16.49
N LEU A 81 -13.13 12.41 -16.17
CA LEU A 81 -12.56 12.10 -14.87
C LEU A 81 -13.18 12.95 -13.75
N ARG A 82 -13.61 14.19 -14.03
CA ARG A 82 -14.37 15.01 -13.08
C ARG A 82 -15.73 14.39 -12.80
N TRP A 83 -16.45 13.91 -13.82
CA TRP A 83 -17.71 13.20 -13.61
C TRP A 83 -17.54 11.97 -12.73
N TYR A 84 -16.48 11.19 -12.96
CA TYR A 84 -16.18 10.05 -12.08
C TYR A 84 -15.98 10.46 -10.62
N ARG A 85 -15.18 11.50 -10.37
CA ARG A 85 -14.98 12.04 -9.02
C ARG A 85 -16.29 12.48 -8.37
N THR A 86 -17.17 13.14 -9.13
CA THR A 86 -18.49 13.54 -8.66
C THR A 86 -19.37 12.33 -8.32
N LEU A 87 -19.32 11.26 -9.12
CA LEU A 87 -20.05 10.01 -8.83
C LEU A 87 -19.57 9.35 -7.55
N VAL A 88 -18.25 9.30 -7.34
CA VAL A 88 -17.64 8.78 -6.10
C VAL A 88 -18.06 9.64 -4.92
N ALA A 89 -17.96 10.96 -5.02
CA ALA A 89 -18.37 11.87 -3.96
C ALA A 89 -19.86 11.67 -3.58
N LYS A 90 -20.77 11.58 -4.56
CA LYS A 90 -22.20 11.32 -4.33
C LYS A 90 -22.46 9.95 -3.70
N LYS A 91 -21.70 8.91 -4.09
CA LYS A 91 -21.85 7.57 -3.51
C LYS A 91 -21.52 7.54 -2.00
N TYR A 92 -20.53 8.34 -1.58
CA TYR A 92 -20.08 8.42 -0.19
C TYR A 92 -20.65 9.64 0.54
N ASP A 93 -21.52 10.43 -0.08
CA ASP A 93 -22.20 11.55 0.54
C ASP A 93 -23.31 11.05 1.46
N GLY A 94 -23.00 10.99 2.74
CA GLY A 94 -23.94 10.67 3.82
C GLY A 94 -24.68 11.89 4.39
N SER A 95 -24.57 13.07 3.76
CA SER A 95 -25.14 14.32 4.31
C SER A 95 -26.65 14.22 4.54
N ASN A 96 -27.40 13.60 3.63
CA ASN A 96 -28.84 13.39 3.74
C ASN A 96 -29.26 12.30 4.75
N ALA A 97 -28.33 11.42 5.15
CA ALA A 97 -28.59 10.38 6.13
C ALA A 97 -28.26 10.83 7.56
N ARG A 98 -27.63 11.98 7.74
CA ARG A 98 -27.27 12.52 9.05
C ARG A 98 -28.50 13.19 9.68
N ARG A 99 -29.13 12.47 10.57
CA ARG A 99 -30.11 13.08 11.48
C ARG A 99 -29.37 14.00 12.49
N PRO A 100 -30.03 15.06 13.02
CA PRO A 100 -29.46 15.84 14.12
C PRO A 100 -29.03 14.87 15.23
N GLY A 101 -27.75 14.90 15.59
CA GLY A 101 -27.22 14.04 16.62
C GLY A 101 -27.83 14.38 18.00
N ARG A 102 -27.53 13.56 19.02
CA ARG A 102 -27.92 13.83 20.39
C ARG A 102 -27.46 15.26 20.79
N PRO A 103 -28.34 16.05 21.44
CA PRO A 103 -27.97 17.38 21.92
C PRO A 103 -26.67 17.35 22.73
N ARG A 104 -25.86 18.37 22.60
CA ARG A 104 -24.61 18.49 23.38
C ARG A 104 -24.91 18.53 24.86
N THR A 105 -24.04 17.94 25.68
CA THR A 105 -24.09 18.03 27.13
C THR A 105 -24.05 19.50 27.57
N LYS A 106 -24.81 19.87 28.59
CA LYS A 106 -24.83 21.23 29.13
C LYS A 106 -23.44 21.74 29.44
N ALA A 107 -23.16 22.97 29.09
CA ALA A 107 -21.79 23.58 29.18
C ALA A 107 -21.23 23.47 30.62
N ASP A 108 -22.07 23.70 31.63
CA ASP A 108 -21.66 23.64 33.05
C ASP A 108 -21.19 22.23 33.44
N LEU A 109 -21.84 21.21 32.92
CA LEU A 109 -21.47 19.82 33.21
C LEU A 109 -20.16 19.45 32.48
N ALA A 110 -19.97 19.95 31.28
CA ALA A 110 -18.70 19.76 30.53
C ALA A 110 -17.54 20.46 31.26
N ALA A 111 -17.73 21.68 31.73
CA ALA A 111 -16.75 22.41 32.53
C ALA A 111 -16.39 21.67 33.83
N LEU A 112 -17.38 21.07 34.51
CA LEU A 112 -17.15 20.27 35.71
C LEU A 112 -16.32 19.01 35.42
N VAL A 113 -16.62 18.30 34.34
CA VAL A 113 -15.82 17.13 33.88
C VAL A 113 -14.37 17.52 33.63
N VAL A 114 -14.15 18.62 32.91
CA VAL A 114 -12.81 19.15 32.61
C VAL A 114 -12.07 19.53 33.89
N ARG A 115 -12.73 20.22 34.82
CA ARG A 115 -12.15 20.61 36.08
C ARG A 115 -11.76 19.40 36.93
N MET A 116 -12.64 18.41 37.09
CA MET A 116 -12.34 17.16 37.80
C MET A 116 -11.13 16.42 37.20
N ALA A 117 -10.99 16.42 35.87
CA ALA A 117 -9.87 15.78 35.20
C ALA A 117 -8.55 16.53 35.40
N LYS A 118 -8.57 17.87 35.42
CA LYS A 118 -7.38 18.72 35.63
C LYS A 118 -6.90 18.69 37.09
N GLU A 119 -7.84 18.78 38.04
CA GLU A 119 -7.54 18.75 39.47
C GLU A 119 -7.09 17.37 39.95
N ASN A 120 -7.49 16.29 39.22
CA ASN A 120 -7.17 14.90 39.56
C ASN A 120 -6.51 14.18 38.38
N PRO A 121 -5.22 14.39 38.10
CA PRO A 121 -4.54 13.82 36.92
C PRO A 121 -4.56 12.30 36.85
N THR A 122 -4.72 11.61 37.98
CA THR A 122 -4.78 10.14 38.10
C THR A 122 -6.19 9.55 37.91
N TRP A 123 -7.23 10.41 37.77
CA TRP A 123 -8.60 9.95 37.62
C TRP A 123 -8.91 9.59 36.18
N GLY A 124 -9.20 8.32 35.95
CA GLY A 124 -9.77 7.83 34.68
C GLY A 124 -11.28 8.11 34.60
N TYR A 125 -11.85 7.89 33.42
CA TYR A 125 -13.28 8.13 33.13
C TYR A 125 -14.23 7.52 34.17
N THR A 126 -13.93 6.34 34.71
CA THR A 126 -14.75 5.65 35.70
C THR A 126 -14.75 6.39 37.03
N ARG A 127 -13.62 6.91 37.49
CA ARG A 127 -13.54 7.70 38.72
C ARG A 127 -14.25 9.04 38.59
N ILE A 128 -14.05 9.73 37.45
CA ILE A 128 -14.78 10.97 37.16
C ILE A 128 -16.28 10.73 37.12
N ARG A 129 -16.76 9.62 36.51
CA ARG A 129 -18.16 9.22 36.53
C ARG A 129 -18.67 9.02 37.94
N GLY A 130 -17.92 8.34 38.80
CA GLY A 130 -18.24 8.14 40.19
C GLY A 130 -18.38 9.44 40.98
N GLY A 131 -17.47 10.40 40.76
CA GLY A 131 -17.55 11.73 41.35
C GLY A 131 -18.78 12.50 40.89
N LEU A 132 -19.09 12.50 39.59
CA LEU A 132 -20.27 13.13 39.01
C LEU A 132 -21.58 12.54 39.56
N LYS A 133 -21.65 11.20 39.72
CA LYS A 133 -22.81 10.53 40.26
C LYS A 133 -23.11 10.97 41.70
N ARG A 134 -22.06 11.19 42.53
CA ARG A 134 -22.22 11.74 43.89
C ARG A 134 -22.73 13.17 43.91
N LEU A 135 -22.51 13.93 42.85
CA LEU A 135 -23.01 15.30 42.65
C LEU A 135 -24.40 15.32 41.98
N GLY A 136 -25.06 14.14 41.83
CA GLY A 136 -26.37 14.03 41.21
C GLY A 136 -26.37 14.01 39.68
N HIS A 137 -25.20 13.91 39.03
CA HIS A 137 -25.08 13.88 37.56
C HIS A 137 -24.82 12.45 37.08
N ASP A 138 -25.78 11.81 36.41
CA ASP A 138 -25.56 10.52 35.77
C ASP A 138 -25.08 10.74 34.31
N VAL A 139 -23.77 10.61 34.09
CA VAL A 139 -23.13 10.82 32.83
C VAL A 139 -22.45 9.54 32.36
N GLY A 140 -22.73 9.10 31.11
CA GLY A 140 -22.11 7.92 30.55
C GLY A 140 -20.58 8.09 30.35
N ARG A 141 -19.84 7.00 30.55
CA ARG A 141 -18.37 6.98 30.36
C ARG A 141 -17.93 7.55 28.99
N ASN A 142 -18.66 7.22 27.91
CA ASN A 142 -18.37 7.69 26.57
C ASN A 142 -18.59 9.21 26.40
N THR A 143 -19.56 9.77 27.12
CA THR A 143 -19.80 11.22 27.15
C THR A 143 -18.63 11.95 27.84
N ILE A 144 -18.14 11.42 28.96
CA ILE A 144 -16.95 11.95 29.65
C ILE A 144 -15.74 11.87 28.74
N LYS A 145 -15.54 10.74 28.04
CA LYS A 145 -14.48 10.56 27.06
C LYS A 145 -14.55 11.62 25.94
N ALA A 146 -15.74 11.85 25.37
CA ALA A 146 -15.94 12.82 24.31
C ALA A 146 -15.63 14.26 24.80
N ILE A 147 -16.12 14.65 25.97
CA ILE A 147 -15.87 15.97 26.57
C ILE A 147 -14.37 16.19 26.77
N LEU A 148 -13.67 15.22 27.35
CA LEU A 148 -12.23 15.35 27.60
C LEU A 148 -11.42 15.40 26.30
N LYS A 149 -11.80 14.61 25.29
CA LYS A 149 -11.18 14.64 23.97
C LYS A 149 -11.38 15.98 23.27
N ASP A 150 -12.58 16.56 23.32
CA ASP A 150 -12.89 17.86 22.74
C ASP A 150 -12.07 19.00 23.38
N HIS A 151 -11.61 18.81 24.63
CA HIS A 151 -10.75 19.75 25.35
C HIS A 151 -9.26 19.34 25.35
N GLY A 152 -8.85 18.37 24.52
CA GLY A 152 -7.47 17.93 24.41
C GLY A 152 -6.89 17.25 25.65
N ILE A 153 -7.76 16.72 26.53
CA ILE A 153 -7.36 16.06 27.78
C ILE A 153 -7.42 14.53 27.61
N GLU A 154 -6.28 13.89 27.63
CA GLU A 154 -6.20 12.42 27.59
C GLU A 154 -6.62 11.79 28.92
N PRO A 155 -7.13 10.53 28.94
CA PRO A 155 -7.48 9.83 30.16
C PRO A 155 -6.26 9.44 31.00
N ALA A 156 -6.39 9.40 32.31
CA ALA A 156 -5.46 8.66 33.14
C ALA A 156 -5.78 7.14 32.99
N PRO A 157 -4.82 6.24 32.93
CA PRO A 157 -3.38 6.35 33.12
C PRO A 157 -2.58 6.72 31.83
N GLU A 158 -3.24 7.00 30.72
CA GLU A 158 -2.59 7.26 29.43
C GLU A 158 -1.94 8.66 29.36
N ARG A 159 -2.21 9.53 30.34
CA ARG A 159 -1.59 10.87 30.43
C ARG A 159 -0.10 10.73 30.72
N GLY A 160 0.71 10.81 29.67
CA GLY A 160 2.17 10.81 29.77
C GLY A 160 2.86 9.45 29.62
N THR A 161 2.11 8.34 29.36
CA THR A 161 2.72 7.02 29.14
C THR A 161 2.82 6.62 27.67
N ASN A 162 2.08 7.26 26.78
CA ASN A 162 2.13 6.97 25.34
C ASN A 162 3.14 7.89 24.67
N MET A 163 4.33 7.36 24.42
CA MET A 163 5.29 8.01 23.54
C MET A 163 4.65 8.19 22.16
N PRO A 164 4.60 9.43 21.59
CA PRO A 164 4.09 9.64 20.26
C PRO A 164 4.82 8.73 19.26
N TRP A 165 4.09 8.16 18.27
CA TRP A 165 4.67 7.25 17.30
C TRP A 165 5.92 7.82 16.63
N LYS A 166 5.89 9.12 16.29
CA LYS A 166 7.05 9.83 15.74
C LYS A 166 8.27 9.78 16.67
N THR A 167 8.06 9.95 17.97
CA THR A 167 9.14 9.89 18.98
C THR A 167 9.64 8.47 19.14
N TYR A 168 8.75 7.48 19.15
CA TYR A 168 9.11 6.06 19.17
C TYR A 168 9.97 5.68 17.96
N LEU A 169 9.53 6.03 16.77
CA LEU A 169 10.30 5.79 15.54
C LEU A 169 11.67 6.46 15.60
N ALA A 170 11.75 7.71 16.04
CA ALA A 170 13.01 8.43 16.14
C ALA A 170 13.97 7.78 17.14
N ALA A 171 13.46 7.31 18.29
CA ALA A 171 14.28 6.66 19.33
C ALA A 171 14.83 5.29 18.92
N HIS A 172 14.08 4.54 18.08
CA HIS A 172 14.44 3.18 17.70
C HIS A 172 14.82 3.04 16.22
N TRP A 173 14.99 4.16 15.50
CA TRP A 173 15.16 4.17 14.05
C TRP A 173 16.24 3.25 13.52
N ASP A 174 17.35 3.15 14.24
CA ASP A 174 18.51 2.38 13.83
C ASP A 174 18.35 0.87 14.01
N SER A 175 17.47 0.46 14.91
CA SER A 175 17.22 -0.94 15.26
C SER A 175 15.81 -1.42 14.92
N LEU A 176 15.10 -0.65 14.06
CA LEU A 176 13.70 -0.91 13.72
C LEU A 176 13.58 -1.51 12.33
N ALA A 177 12.87 -2.64 12.25
CA ALA A 177 12.44 -3.25 11.00
C ALA A 177 10.93 -3.15 10.84
N ALA A 178 10.43 -3.39 9.64
CA ALA A 178 9.01 -3.54 9.34
C ALA A 178 8.80 -4.78 8.48
N GLY A 179 7.74 -5.54 8.74
CA GLY A 179 7.34 -6.69 7.92
C GLY A 179 5.94 -6.51 7.38
N ASP A 180 5.71 -7.03 6.17
CA ASP A 180 4.39 -6.97 5.54
C ASP A 180 4.24 -8.06 4.47
N PHE A 181 2.99 -8.33 4.09
CA PHE A 181 2.64 -9.30 3.07
C PHE A 181 2.05 -8.62 1.83
N PHE A 182 2.32 -9.19 0.68
CA PHE A 182 1.54 -8.90 -0.51
C PHE A 182 1.25 -10.17 -1.30
N THR A 183 0.21 -10.12 -2.11
CA THR A 183 -0.21 -11.24 -2.95
C THR A 183 0.03 -10.95 -4.42
N VAL A 184 0.37 -12.01 -5.15
CA VAL A 184 0.63 -11.97 -6.60
C VAL A 184 -0.08 -13.15 -7.26
N GLU A 185 -0.72 -12.90 -8.39
CA GLU A 185 -1.31 -13.95 -9.22
C GLU A 185 -0.33 -14.41 -10.30
N VAL A 186 -0.13 -15.70 -10.38
CA VAL A 186 0.83 -16.36 -11.27
C VAL A 186 0.11 -17.34 -12.15
N LEU A 187 0.32 -17.26 -13.45
CA LEU A 187 -0.21 -18.24 -14.41
C LEU A 187 0.60 -19.53 -14.32
N THR A 188 -0.08 -20.63 -14.06
CA THR A 188 0.51 -21.97 -14.00
C THR A 188 -0.20 -22.90 -14.99
N MET A 189 0.34 -24.09 -15.19
CA MET A 189 -0.32 -25.12 -16.01
C MET A 189 -1.73 -25.51 -15.50
N ARG A 190 -2.06 -25.18 -14.25
CA ARG A 190 -3.37 -25.40 -13.62
C ARG A 190 -4.24 -24.15 -13.53
N GLY A 191 -3.88 -23.08 -14.24
CA GLY A 191 -4.56 -21.78 -14.20
C GLY A 191 -3.86 -20.76 -13.30
N LEU A 192 -4.60 -19.70 -12.95
CA LEU A 192 -4.10 -18.65 -12.08
C LEU A 192 -4.04 -19.12 -10.63
N VAL A 193 -2.86 -18.98 -10.02
CA VAL A 193 -2.59 -19.35 -8.64
C VAL A 193 -2.09 -18.12 -7.89
N ARG A 194 -2.66 -17.85 -6.72
CA ARG A 194 -2.25 -16.77 -5.85
C ARG A 194 -1.08 -17.22 -4.97
N TYR A 195 -0.02 -16.42 -4.97
CA TYR A 195 1.12 -16.56 -4.07
C TYR A 195 1.12 -15.44 -3.06
N VAL A 196 1.53 -15.75 -1.84
CA VAL A 196 1.79 -14.79 -0.77
C VAL A 196 3.30 -14.58 -0.68
N VAL A 197 3.71 -13.34 -0.68
CA VAL A 197 5.10 -12.93 -0.52
C VAL A 197 5.21 -12.19 0.81
N PHE A 198 6.07 -12.69 1.70
CA PHE A 198 6.44 -12.01 2.93
C PHE A 198 7.80 -11.36 2.76
N PHE A 199 7.90 -10.09 3.13
CA PHE A 199 9.16 -9.37 3.13
C PHE A 199 9.37 -8.62 4.45
N VAL A 200 10.63 -8.29 4.71
CA VAL A 200 11.05 -7.49 5.86
C VAL A 200 11.97 -6.38 5.37
N MET A 201 11.81 -5.18 5.92
CA MET A 201 12.60 -4.00 5.61
C MET A 201 13.26 -3.44 6.87
N LYS A 202 14.55 -3.11 6.82
CA LYS A 202 15.24 -2.29 7.83
C LYS A 202 14.93 -0.82 7.56
N LEU A 203 14.27 -0.13 8.50
CA LEU A 203 13.72 1.21 8.22
C LEU A 203 14.79 2.27 7.97
N LYS A 204 15.90 2.24 8.68
CA LYS A 204 17.00 3.20 8.48
C LYS A 204 17.62 3.10 7.09
N THR A 205 17.97 1.90 6.68
CA THR A 205 18.73 1.65 5.44
C THR A 205 17.85 1.40 4.25
N ARG A 206 16.55 1.19 4.42
CA ARG A 206 15.59 0.74 3.39
C ARG A 206 15.94 -0.62 2.77
N ARG A 207 16.93 -1.33 3.29
CA ARG A 207 17.23 -2.68 2.81
C ARG A 207 16.04 -3.60 3.04
N VAL A 208 15.71 -4.38 2.03
CA VAL A 208 14.60 -5.32 2.00
C VAL A 208 15.14 -6.74 1.84
N ALA A 209 14.53 -7.69 2.54
CA ALA A 209 14.72 -9.11 2.29
C ALA A 209 13.37 -9.75 2.03
N ILE A 210 13.29 -10.59 1.01
CA ILE A 210 12.13 -11.47 0.78
C ILE A 210 12.28 -12.65 1.72
N ALA A 211 11.47 -12.62 2.78
CA ALA A 211 11.51 -13.63 3.82
C ALA A 211 10.93 -14.98 3.38
N GLY A 212 9.98 -14.94 2.41
CA GLY A 212 9.45 -16.17 1.83
C GLY A 212 8.38 -15.91 0.78
N ILE A 213 8.17 -16.90 -0.09
CA ILE A 213 7.12 -16.95 -1.11
C ILE A 213 6.45 -18.30 -1.02
N THR A 214 5.13 -18.34 -0.86
CA THR A 214 4.35 -19.57 -0.76
C THR A 214 2.95 -19.44 -1.32
N ARG A 215 2.31 -20.54 -1.67
CA ARG A 215 0.88 -20.62 -2.01
C ARG A 215 0.00 -20.80 -0.78
N GLN A 216 0.54 -21.43 0.23
CA GLN A 216 -0.18 -21.80 1.46
C GLN A 216 0.62 -21.33 2.66
N PRO A 217 0.43 -20.07 3.08
CA PRO A 217 1.05 -19.57 4.29
C PRO A 217 0.37 -20.23 5.50
N ASP A 218 1.13 -21.00 6.25
CA ASP A 218 0.69 -21.65 7.48
C ASP A 218 1.64 -21.32 8.64
N GLU A 219 1.32 -21.80 9.84
CA GLU A 219 2.15 -21.59 11.03
C GLU A 219 3.53 -22.23 10.90
N THR A 220 3.62 -23.38 10.24
CA THR A 220 4.90 -24.10 10.04
C THR A 220 5.83 -23.27 9.16
N TRP A 221 5.29 -22.76 8.05
CA TRP A 221 6.03 -21.89 7.15
C TRP A 221 6.45 -20.58 7.85
N MET A 222 5.55 -19.93 8.60
CA MET A 222 5.88 -18.71 9.35
C MET A 222 6.93 -18.96 10.41
N THR A 223 6.87 -20.11 11.09
CA THR A 223 7.89 -20.52 12.07
C THR A 223 9.26 -20.68 11.43
N GLN A 224 9.33 -21.33 10.25
CA GLN A 224 10.58 -21.47 9.50
C GLN A 224 11.11 -20.13 9.01
N VAL A 225 10.23 -19.26 8.53
CA VAL A 225 10.59 -17.89 8.13
C VAL A 225 11.17 -17.10 9.31
N ALA A 226 10.57 -17.21 10.50
CA ALA A 226 11.12 -16.56 11.70
C ALA A 226 12.53 -17.05 12.03
N ARG A 227 12.78 -18.37 11.97
CA ARG A 227 14.12 -18.94 12.18
C ARG A 227 15.13 -18.41 11.17
N ASN A 228 14.77 -18.37 9.90
CA ASN A 228 15.67 -17.86 8.84
C ASN A 228 15.97 -16.37 9.04
N LEU A 229 14.97 -15.57 9.42
CA LEU A 229 15.15 -14.12 9.65
C LEU A 229 16.04 -13.81 10.87
N THR A 230 16.04 -14.72 11.87
CA THR A 230 16.77 -14.54 13.14
C THR A 230 17.99 -15.47 13.28
N ALA A 231 18.39 -16.15 12.21
CA ALA A 231 19.53 -17.06 12.21
C ALA A 231 20.80 -16.35 12.65
N THR A 232 21.61 -17.02 13.48
CA THR A 232 22.86 -16.48 14.01
C THR A 232 23.86 -16.29 12.85
N GLY A 233 24.33 -15.07 12.68
CA GLY A 233 25.35 -14.71 11.68
C GLY A 233 24.80 -14.09 10.40
N ASP A 234 23.82 -14.68 9.74
CA ASP A 234 23.31 -14.25 8.44
C ASP A 234 21.82 -13.84 8.43
N GLY A 235 21.13 -13.99 9.55
CA GLY A 235 19.73 -13.62 9.68
C GLY A 235 19.49 -12.13 9.39
N PHE A 236 18.54 -11.82 8.51
CA PHE A 236 18.28 -10.45 8.10
C PHE A 236 17.92 -9.51 9.26
N LEU A 237 17.29 -10.02 10.32
CA LEU A 237 16.95 -9.27 11.53
C LEU A 237 18.10 -9.16 12.54
N HIS A 238 19.28 -9.69 12.23
CA HIS A 238 20.44 -9.53 13.11
C HIS A 238 20.74 -8.04 13.36
N GLY A 239 20.89 -7.66 14.63
CA GLY A 239 21.09 -6.28 15.07
C GLY A 239 19.80 -5.43 15.16
N MET A 240 18.63 -5.99 14.82
CA MET A 240 17.34 -5.33 15.02
C MET A 240 16.76 -5.65 16.39
N GLN A 241 16.19 -4.65 17.06
CA GLN A 241 15.54 -4.81 18.36
C GLN A 241 14.02 -4.87 18.24
N HIS A 242 13.46 -4.26 17.20
CA HIS A 242 12.02 -4.16 17.03
C HIS A 242 11.62 -4.46 15.58
N ILE A 243 10.46 -5.09 15.41
CA ILE A 243 9.83 -5.26 14.10
C ILE A 243 8.38 -4.81 14.16
N ILE A 244 8.02 -3.88 13.28
CA ILE A 244 6.64 -3.42 13.09
C ILE A 244 5.90 -4.47 12.27
N LEU A 245 4.75 -4.89 12.77
CA LEU A 245 3.85 -5.84 12.12
C LEU A 245 2.42 -5.30 12.19
N ASP A 246 1.65 -5.52 11.17
CA ASP A 246 0.21 -5.28 11.21
C ASP A 246 -0.52 -6.37 12.02
N ARG A 247 -1.83 -6.47 11.89
CA ARG A 247 -2.65 -7.47 12.56
C ARG A 247 -3.01 -8.66 11.69
N ASP A 248 -2.21 -8.95 10.67
CA ASP A 248 -2.46 -10.12 9.84
C ASP A 248 -2.44 -11.40 10.70
N PRO A 249 -3.44 -12.29 10.56
CA PRO A 249 -3.51 -13.56 11.29
C PRO A 249 -2.29 -14.48 11.08
N LEU A 250 -1.56 -14.30 9.98
CA LEU A 250 -0.34 -15.05 9.70
C LEU A 250 0.79 -14.78 10.70
N TYR A 251 0.78 -13.65 11.37
CA TYR A 251 1.70 -13.39 12.50
C TYR A 251 1.24 -14.15 13.75
N THR A 252 1.37 -15.47 13.71
CA THR A 252 0.92 -16.37 14.77
C THR A 252 1.62 -16.11 16.12
N THR A 253 1.09 -16.68 17.18
CA THR A 253 1.72 -16.59 18.50
C THR A 253 3.11 -17.23 18.52
N ALA A 254 3.27 -18.36 17.79
CA ALA A 254 4.56 -19.04 17.65
C ALA A 254 5.59 -18.17 16.92
N PHE A 255 5.21 -17.54 15.79
CA PHE A 255 6.04 -16.61 15.06
C PHE A 255 6.54 -15.45 15.94
N ARG A 256 5.62 -14.78 16.64
CA ARG A 256 5.96 -13.66 17.54
C ARG A 256 6.81 -14.08 18.72
N ARG A 257 6.62 -15.29 19.23
CA ARG A 257 7.44 -15.84 20.30
C ARG A 257 8.87 -16.06 19.84
N LEU A 258 9.08 -16.73 18.69
CA LEU A 258 10.41 -16.94 18.13
C LEU A 258 11.19 -15.63 17.94
N LEU A 259 10.52 -14.59 17.42
CA LEU A 259 11.15 -13.28 17.29
C LEU A 259 11.62 -12.74 18.64
N ARG A 260 10.75 -12.78 19.68
CA ARG A 260 11.13 -12.32 21.05
C ARG A 260 12.27 -13.13 21.63
N ASP A 261 12.21 -14.45 21.50
CA ASP A 261 13.24 -15.36 22.00
C ASP A 261 14.61 -15.11 21.34
N SER A 262 14.59 -14.57 20.10
CA SER A 262 15.77 -14.12 19.36
C SER A 262 16.16 -12.64 19.62
N GLY A 263 15.53 -11.96 20.57
CA GLY A 263 15.84 -10.56 20.92
C GLY A 263 15.14 -9.50 20.06
N VAL A 264 14.22 -9.88 19.16
CA VAL A 264 13.48 -8.95 18.32
C VAL A 264 12.04 -8.81 18.84
N ALA A 265 11.69 -7.66 19.38
CA ALA A 265 10.36 -7.37 19.92
C ALA A 265 9.35 -7.03 18.81
N PRO A 266 8.29 -7.84 18.61
CA PRO A 266 7.22 -7.49 17.67
C PRO A 266 6.39 -6.32 18.20
N VAL A 267 6.27 -5.25 17.41
CA VAL A 267 5.42 -4.09 17.64
C VAL A 267 4.18 -4.21 16.77
N VAL A 268 3.08 -4.64 17.36
CA VAL A 268 1.81 -4.81 16.64
C VAL A 268 1.09 -3.48 16.54
N LEU A 269 0.78 -3.05 15.33
CA LEU A 269 0.11 -1.79 15.08
C LEU A 269 -1.32 -1.77 15.60
N PRO A 270 -1.84 -0.59 16.03
CA PRO A 270 -3.25 -0.42 16.33
C PRO A 270 -4.13 -0.77 15.13
N ALA A 271 -5.38 -1.19 15.38
CA ALA A 271 -6.33 -1.39 14.30
C ALA A 271 -6.60 -0.07 13.55
N TRP A 272 -6.81 -0.15 12.25
CA TRP A 272 -7.14 0.99 11.38
C TRP A 272 -6.06 2.08 11.34
N SER A 273 -4.79 1.70 11.41
CA SER A 273 -3.67 2.63 11.40
C SER A 273 -2.64 2.30 10.29
N PRO A 274 -3.05 2.29 9.02
CA PRO A 274 -2.17 1.92 7.91
C PRO A 274 -0.93 2.82 7.82
N ASN A 275 -1.10 4.12 8.05
CA ASN A 275 0.01 5.09 7.97
C ASN A 275 1.21 4.77 8.89
N LEU A 276 1.05 3.85 9.84
CA LEU A 276 2.13 3.47 10.74
C LEU A 276 3.12 2.47 10.14
N ASN A 277 2.79 1.86 8.97
CA ASN A 277 3.68 1.00 8.19
C ASN A 277 3.95 1.54 6.76
N ALA A 278 3.90 2.86 6.61
CA ALA A 278 3.96 3.53 5.30
C ALA A 278 5.20 3.18 4.46
N PHE A 279 6.31 2.75 5.08
CA PHE A 279 7.52 2.36 4.35
C PHE A 279 7.38 0.99 3.69
N ALA A 280 6.76 0.03 4.39
CA ALA A 280 6.45 -1.27 3.82
C ALA A 280 5.39 -1.16 2.72
N GLU A 281 4.32 -0.38 2.94
CA GLU A 281 3.31 -0.11 1.93
C GLU A 281 3.90 0.50 0.64
N ARG A 282 4.82 1.46 0.79
CA ARG A 282 5.50 2.07 -0.36
C ARG A 282 6.38 1.08 -1.12
N PHE A 283 7.03 0.15 -0.44
CA PHE A 283 7.77 -0.90 -1.12
C PHE A 283 6.84 -1.82 -1.92
N ILE A 284 5.69 -2.22 -1.33
CA ILE A 284 4.67 -3.02 -2.04
C ILE A 284 4.17 -2.27 -3.28
N GLU A 285 3.87 -0.99 -3.16
CA GLU A 285 3.46 -0.16 -4.29
C GLU A 285 4.53 -0.13 -5.38
N SER A 286 5.80 0.04 -5.01
CA SER A 286 6.93 0.07 -5.95
C SER A 286 7.10 -1.26 -6.66
N VAL A 287 7.16 -2.40 -5.95
CA VAL A 287 7.37 -3.72 -6.57
C VAL A 287 6.21 -4.11 -7.49
N LYS A 288 4.98 -3.74 -7.14
CA LYS A 288 3.82 -3.99 -7.99
C LYS A 288 3.83 -3.10 -9.22
N SER A 289 3.85 -1.78 -9.05
CA SER A 289 3.70 -0.83 -10.15
C SER A 289 4.89 -0.79 -11.11
N GLU A 290 6.11 -1.01 -10.61
CA GLU A 290 7.33 -0.95 -11.43
C GLU A 290 7.69 -2.30 -12.05
N CYS A 291 7.24 -3.43 -11.47
CA CYS A 291 7.63 -4.77 -11.90
C CYS A 291 6.43 -5.71 -12.10
N LEU A 292 5.77 -6.16 -11.05
CA LEU A 292 4.86 -7.30 -11.11
C LEU A 292 3.59 -7.05 -11.92
N ASP A 293 3.02 -5.84 -11.87
CA ASP A 293 1.82 -5.46 -12.63
C ASP A 293 2.13 -5.18 -14.12
N ARG A 294 3.41 -5.21 -14.50
CA ARG A 294 3.88 -4.92 -15.86
C ARG A 294 4.27 -6.15 -16.65
N MET A 295 4.18 -7.34 -16.05
CA MET A 295 4.55 -8.59 -16.69
C MET A 295 3.55 -9.71 -16.39
N VAL A 296 3.50 -10.71 -17.24
CA VAL A 296 2.76 -11.95 -16.97
C VAL A 296 3.71 -12.94 -16.33
N LEU A 297 3.40 -13.32 -15.11
CA LEU A 297 4.21 -14.26 -14.35
C LEU A 297 3.85 -15.71 -14.72
N LEU A 298 4.82 -16.48 -15.18
CA LEU A 298 4.66 -17.85 -15.64
C LEU A 298 5.35 -18.80 -14.65
N GLY A 299 4.57 -19.40 -13.74
CA GLY A 299 5.07 -20.29 -12.72
C GLY A 299 5.83 -19.62 -11.57
N GLU A 300 6.03 -20.37 -10.49
CA GLU A 300 6.69 -19.87 -9.27
C GLU A 300 8.14 -19.44 -9.51
N GLY A 301 8.87 -20.17 -10.35
CA GLY A 301 10.26 -19.84 -10.67
C GLY A 301 10.40 -18.46 -11.30
N HIS A 302 9.48 -18.08 -12.19
CA HIS A 302 9.45 -16.74 -12.79
C HIS A 302 9.12 -15.67 -11.77
N LEU A 303 8.14 -15.89 -10.86
CA LEU A 303 7.86 -14.98 -9.77
C LEU A 303 9.10 -14.76 -8.88
N ARG A 304 9.78 -15.84 -8.47
CA ARG A 304 10.99 -15.74 -7.65
C ARG A 304 12.12 -14.99 -8.33
N ALA A 305 12.31 -15.22 -9.63
CA ALA A 305 13.29 -14.51 -10.43
C ALA A 305 12.93 -13.02 -10.54
N ALA A 306 11.69 -12.69 -10.89
CA ALA A 306 11.22 -11.31 -11.01
C ALA A 306 11.40 -10.51 -9.72
N VAL A 307 11.00 -11.08 -8.58
CA VAL A 307 11.14 -10.43 -7.27
C VAL A 307 12.61 -10.27 -6.88
N ARG A 308 13.46 -11.26 -7.12
CA ARG A 308 14.90 -11.18 -6.86
C ARG A 308 15.56 -10.07 -7.68
N GLU A 309 15.29 -10.03 -8.98
CA GLU A 309 15.84 -8.99 -9.88
C GLU A 309 15.33 -7.59 -9.49
N PHE A 310 14.06 -7.49 -9.08
CA PHE A 310 13.53 -6.22 -8.59
C PHE A 310 14.22 -5.78 -7.29
N VAL A 311 14.39 -6.67 -6.31
CA VAL A 311 15.07 -6.34 -5.04
C VAL A 311 16.53 -5.93 -5.28
N HIS A 312 17.21 -6.59 -6.20
CA HIS A 312 18.57 -6.19 -6.61
C HIS A 312 18.56 -4.77 -7.20
N HIS A 313 17.69 -4.53 -8.19
CA HIS A 313 17.50 -3.19 -8.77
C HIS A 313 17.14 -2.14 -7.71
N TYR A 314 16.22 -2.48 -6.81
CA TYR A 314 15.76 -1.61 -5.73
C TYR A 314 16.89 -1.19 -4.79
N HIS A 315 17.86 -2.08 -4.50
CA HIS A 315 19.00 -1.78 -3.63
C HIS A 315 20.12 -1.02 -4.32
N GLU A 316 20.48 -1.41 -5.52
CA GLU A 316 21.75 -1.05 -6.15
C GLU A 316 21.64 -0.05 -7.30
N GLU A 317 20.45 0.06 -7.89
CA GLU A 317 20.27 0.77 -9.16
C GLU A 317 19.14 1.81 -9.12
N ARG A 318 18.26 1.75 -8.11
CA ARG A 318 17.11 2.65 -7.99
C ARG A 318 17.41 3.80 -7.03
N PRO A 319 17.32 5.09 -7.49
CA PRO A 319 17.44 6.24 -6.60
C PRO A 319 16.25 6.32 -5.64
N HIS A 320 16.51 6.61 -4.36
CA HIS A 320 15.49 6.70 -3.32
C HIS A 320 15.32 8.14 -2.84
N GLN A 321 14.19 8.78 -3.16
CA GLN A 321 13.89 10.15 -2.73
C GLN A 321 14.00 10.35 -1.22
N GLY A 322 13.54 9.36 -0.42
CA GLY A 322 13.64 9.39 1.04
C GLY A 322 15.05 9.26 1.60
N LEU A 323 16.05 8.98 0.75
CA LEU A 323 17.47 8.91 1.06
C LEU A 323 18.25 9.97 0.25
N GLY A 324 17.62 11.08 -0.16
CA GLY A 324 18.29 12.11 -0.95
C GLY A 324 18.64 11.69 -2.38
N ASN A 325 17.92 10.73 -2.97
CA ASN A 325 18.16 10.07 -4.24
C ASN A 325 19.41 9.16 -4.27
N GLU A 326 19.92 8.80 -3.10
CA GLU A 326 21.00 7.83 -2.98
C GLU A 326 20.50 6.38 -3.20
N PHE A 327 21.44 5.50 -3.56
CA PHE A 327 21.20 4.06 -3.62
C PHE A 327 21.29 3.44 -2.22
N ILE A 328 20.58 2.35 -1.99
CA ILE A 328 20.59 1.65 -0.68
C ILE A 328 21.93 0.92 -0.46
N ALA A 329 22.44 0.25 -1.48
CA ALA A 329 23.69 -0.50 -1.45
C ALA A 329 24.39 -0.41 -2.80
N PRO A 330 25.06 0.72 -3.10
CA PRO A 330 25.71 0.88 -4.40
C PRO A 330 26.86 -0.12 -4.55
N THR A 331 26.85 -0.89 -5.63
CA THR A 331 27.93 -1.83 -5.97
C THR A 331 29.17 -1.11 -6.46
N THR A 332 29.02 0.11 -6.96
CA THR A 332 30.11 0.94 -7.49
C THR A 332 29.95 2.37 -6.99
N THR A 333 30.92 2.83 -6.20
CA THR A 333 30.94 4.20 -5.64
C THR A 333 31.61 5.21 -6.57
N VAL A 334 32.19 4.76 -7.67
CA VAL A 334 32.93 5.65 -8.61
C VAL A 334 32.01 6.10 -9.74
N ILE A 335 31.82 7.41 -9.84
CA ILE A 335 31.19 8.01 -11.01
C ILE A 335 32.21 7.90 -12.13
N GLY A 336 32.04 6.91 -13.02
CA GLY A 336 32.90 6.72 -14.21
C GLY A 336 32.85 7.95 -15.12
N THR A 337 33.93 8.23 -15.79
CA THR A 337 34.02 9.27 -16.82
C THR A 337 33.84 8.73 -18.24
N GLY A 338 33.74 7.40 -18.37
CA GLY A 338 33.58 6.71 -19.63
C GLY A 338 32.19 6.85 -20.29
N GLN A 339 31.97 6.03 -21.31
CA GLN A 339 30.74 6.04 -22.09
C GLN A 339 29.52 5.69 -21.24
N MET A 340 28.41 6.38 -21.50
CA MET A 340 27.13 6.08 -20.84
C MET A 340 26.57 4.74 -21.35
N LYS A 341 26.26 3.84 -20.42
CA LYS A 341 25.64 2.54 -20.69
C LYS A 341 24.33 2.39 -19.95
N CYS A 342 23.47 1.50 -20.43
CA CYS A 342 22.24 1.11 -19.79
C CYS A 342 22.30 -0.39 -19.46
N ARG A 343 22.12 -0.73 -18.20
CA ARG A 343 21.88 -2.11 -17.76
C ARG A 343 20.38 -2.35 -17.72
N GLU A 344 19.96 -3.38 -18.39
CA GLU A 344 18.54 -3.78 -18.43
C GLU A 344 18.33 -5.06 -17.64
N ARG A 345 17.22 -5.10 -16.88
CA ARG A 345 16.73 -6.29 -16.17
C ARG A 345 15.33 -6.63 -16.61
N LEU A 346 14.94 -7.89 -16.49
CA LEU A 346 13.61 -8.39 -16.82
C LEU A 346 13.17 -7.99 -18.23
N GLY A 347 14.06 -8.20 -19.22
CA GLY A 347 13.77 -7.88 -20.61
C GLY A 347 13.59 -6.39 -20.90
N GLY A 348 14.31 -5.51 -20.20
CA GLY A 348 14.25 -4.06 -20.37
C GLY A 348 13.17 -3.37 -19.54
N LEU A 349 12.48 -4.10 -18.67
CA LEU A 349 11.48 -3.54 -17.77
C LEU A 349 12.08 -2.59 -16.73
N LEU A 350 13.22 -2.98 -16.15
CA LEU A 350 14.01 -2.18 -15.21
C LEU A 350 15.29 -1.73 -15.89
N LYS A 351 15.59 -0.45 -15.81
CA LYS A 351 16.75 0.16 -16.49
C LYS A 351 17.58 0.94 -15.49
N PHE A 352 18.90 0.75 -15.60
CA PHE A 352 19.89 1.48 -14.83
C PHE A 352 20.93 2.10 -15.75
N TYR A 353 21.13 3.40 -15.64
CA TYR A 353 22.11 4.14 -16.46
C TYR A 353 23.37 4.44 -15.64
N TYR A 354 24.52 4.10 -16.18
CA TYR A 354 25.80 4.31 -15.51
C TYR A 354 26.86 4.69 -16.54
N ARG A 355 28.00 5.21 -16.07
CA ARG A 355 29.18 5.42 -16.87
C ARG A 355 30.23 4.36 -16.57
N GLU A 356 30.90 3.85 -17.55
CA GLU A 356 32.04 2.95 -17.34
C GLU A 356 33.17 3.69 -16.60
N ALA A 357 33.94 2.95 -15.82
CA ALA A 357 35.25 3.43 -15.37
C ALA A 357 36.13 3.65 -16.58
N ALA A 358 36.85 4.76 -16.63
CA ALA A 358 37.78 5.06 -17.71
C ALA A 358 39.02 4.19 -17.61
#